data_0e45eae5b767a6fec5d871ae2b8edef7
#
_entry.id   0e45eae5b767a6fec5d871ae2b8edef7
#
_cell.length_a   1.000
_cell.length_b   1.000
_cell.length_c   1.000
_cell.angle_alpha   90.00
_cell.angle_beta   90.00
_cell.angle_gamma   90.00
#
_symmetry.space_group_name_H-M   'P 1'
#
loop_
_entity.id
_entity.type
_entity.pdbx_description
1 polymer ?
#
loop_
_entity_poly.entity_id
_entity_poly.type
_entity_poly.pdbx_seq_one_letter_code
_entity_poly.pdbx_strand_id
1 'polypeptide(L)'
;MFIAILTYKKPLEEVDRHLQAHRDYLAVHYAAGDFIASGPQTPRVGGVIMMKAESRAAVDSIIAQDPFNINGIADYRIVEFT
;
A
#
# COMPACT_ATOMS: atom_id res chain seq x y z
N MET A 1 -9.90 -7.44 9.27
CA MET A 1 -8.86 -7.67 8.28
C MET A 1 -9.13 -6.87 7.02
N PHE A 2 -8.11 -6.25 6.45
CA PHE A 2 -8.27 -5.41 5.27
C PHE A 2 -7.23 -5.76 4.21
N ILE A 3 -7.63 -5.60 2.95
CA ILE A 3 -6.72 -5.70 1.82
C ILE A 3 -6.76 -4.38 1.07
N ALA A 4 -5.60 -3.74 0.87
CA ALA A 4 -5.45 -2.60 -0.01
C ALA A 4 -4.97 -3.10 -1.37
N ILE A 5 -5.71 -2.79 -2.41
CA ILE A 5 -5.35 -3.10 -3.80
C ILE A 5 -4.91 -1.79 -4.44
N LEU A 6 -3.63 -1.73 -4.81
CA LEU A 6 -3.02 -0.55 -5.42
C LEU A 6 -2.97 -0.74 -6.93
N THR A 7 -3.41 0.27 -7.67
CA THR A 7 -3.30 0.29 -9.12
C THR A 7 -2.45 1.48 -9.51
N TYR A 8 -1.34 1.25 -10.22
CA TYR A 8 -0.46 2.32 -10.66
C TYR A 8 -1.18 3.23 -11.66
N LYS A 9 -1.00 4.53 -11.50
CA LYS A 9 -1.50 5.55 -12.42
C LYS A 9 -0.39 6.40 -13.01
N LYS A 10 0.85 5.93 -12.88
CA LYS A 10 2.06 6.52 -13.46
C LYS A 10 2.86 5.44 -14.16
N PRO A 11 3.73 5.80 -15.14
CA PRO A 11 4.64 4.82 -15.77
C PRO A 11 5.55 4.15 -14.76
N LEU A 12 5.99 2.94 -15.04
CA LEU A 12 6.84 2.17 -14.12
C LEU A 12 8.12 2.88 -13.73
N GLU A 13 8.69 3.69 -14.61
CA GLU A 13 9.88 4.50 -14.28
C GLU A 13 9.59 5.52 -13.18
N GLU A 14 8.38 6.10 -13.14
CA GLU A 14 7.93 6.97 -12.05
C GLU A 14 7.70 6.16 -10.78
N VAL A 15 7.07 5.01 -10.89
CA VAL A 15 6.84 4.10 -9.77
C VAL A 15 8.19 3.75 -9.11
N ASP A 16 9.18 3.40 -9.94
CA ASP A 16 10.50 2.98 -9.45
C ASP A 16 11.24 4.11 -8.73
N ARG A 17 11.00 5.38 -9.07
CA ARG A 17 11.59 6.52 -8.34
C ARG A 17 11.13 6.58 -6.90
N HIS A 18 9.93 6.09 -6.59
CA HIS A 18 9.34 6.13 -5.25
C HIS A 18 9.34 4.76 -4.57
N LEU A 19 9.91 3.74 -5.23
CA LEU A 19 9.82 2.36 -4.76
C LEU A 19 10.56 2.16 -3.43
N GLN A 20 11.76 2.73 -3.28
CA GLN A 20 12.51 2.56 -2.02
C GLN A 20 11.80 3.23 -0.86
N ALA A 21 11.26 4.43 -1.05
CA ALA A 21 10.49 5.12 -0.03
C ALA A 21 9.25 4.32 0.36
N HIS A 22 8.57 3.71 -0.62
CA HIS A 22 7.44 2.83 -0.37
C HIS A 22 7.85 1.59 0.43
N ARG A 23 8.99 0.96 0.12
CA ARG A 23 9.53 -0.17 0.88
C ARG A 23 9.87 0.21 2.31
N ASP A 24 10.43 1.38 2.53
CA ASP A 24 10.73 1.88 3.88
C ASP A 24 9.44 2.08 4.68
N TYR A 25 8.40 2.61 4.05
CA TYR A 25 7.07 2.73 4.63
C TYR A 25 6.50 1.35 5.01
N LEU A 26 6.59 0.35 4.12
CA LEU A 26 6.14 -1.01 4.41
C LEU A 26 6.87 -1.57 5.64
N ALA A 27 8.18 -1.39 5.72
CA ALA A 27 8.99 -1.91 6.82
C ALA A 27 8.54 -1.35 8.17
N VAL A 28 8.19 -0.07 8.24
CA VAL A 28 7.67 0.57 9.46
C VAL A 28 6.40 -0.13 9.93
N HIS A 29 5.45 -0.37 9.02
CA HIS A 29 4.17 -0.97 9.37
C HIS A 29 4.25 -2.49 9.60
N TYR A 30 5.20 -3.17 8.98
CA TYR A 30 5.50 -4.58 9.34
C TYR A 30 6.04 -4.65 10.77
N ALA A 31 6.97 -3.77 11.12
CA ALA A 31 7.54 -3.73 12.48
C ALA A 31 6.49 -3.38 13.53
N ALA A 32 5.53 -2.53 13.20
CA ALA A 32 4.42 -2.16 14.09
C ALA A 32 3.36 -3.27 14.20
N GLY A 33 3.40 -4.29 13.35
CA GLY A 33 2.40 -5.36 13.34
C GLY A 33 1.13 -5.04 12.56
N ASP A 34 1.10 -3.92 11.85
CA ASP A 34 -0.06 -3.53 11.04
C ASP A 34 -0.18 -4.36 9.77
N PHE A 35 0.94 -4.62 9.09
CA PHE A 35 0.96 -5.36 7.83
C PHE A 35 1.30 -6.82 8.03
N ILE A 36 0.60 -7.69 7.28
CA ILE A 36 0.75 -9.16 7.36
C ILE A 36 1.50 -9.67 6.13
N ALA A 37 1.14 -9.18 4.96
CA ALA A 37 1.71 -9.59 3.68
C ALA A 37 1.51 -8.49 2.66
N SER A 38 2.43 -8.39 1.71
CA SER A 38 2.34 -7.43 0.61
C SER A 38 3.23 -7.86 -0.54
N GLY A 39 2.97 -7.31 -1.70
CA GLY A 39 3.80 -7.54 -2.88
C GLY A 39 3.23 -6.90 -4.13
N PRO A 40 4.03 -6.86 -5.21
CA PRO A 40 3.53 -6.41 -6.51
C PRO A 40 2.57 -7.44 -7.09
N GLN A 41 1.62 -6.96 -7.89
CA GLN A 41 0.75 -7.84 -8.67
C GLN A 41 1.51 -8.43 -9.86
N THR A 42 1.00 -9.53 -10.40
CA THR A 42 1.49 -10.15 -11.63
C THR A 42 0.35 -10.14 -12.65
N PRO A 43 0.43 -9.39 -13.77
CA PRO A 43 1.52 -8.49 -14.15
C PRO A 43 1.64 -7.27 -13.22
N ARG A 44 2.76 -6.57 -13.31
CA ARG A 44 3.10 -5.46 -12.40
C ARG A 44 2.31 -4.18 -12.75
N VAL A 45 1.03 -4.18 -12.43
CA VAL A 45 0.11 -3.05 -12.62
C VAL A 45 -0.22 -2.33 -11.31
N GLY A 46 0.31 -2.81 -10.20
CA GLY A 46 0.06 -2.30 -8.87
C GLY A 46 0.59 -3.25 -7.82
N GLY A 47 0.05 -3.13 -6.62
CA GLY A 47 0.44 -3.96 -5.49
C GLY A 47 -0.75 -4.38 -4.65
N VAL A 48 -0.47 -5.17 -3.63
CA VAL A 48 -1.46 -5.61 -2.65
C VAL A 48 -0.82 -5.53 -1.26
N ILE A 49 -1.57 -5.04 -0.29
CA ILE A 49 -1.16 -5.02 1.12
C ILE A 49 -2.29 -5.61 1.95
N MET A 50 -2.00 -6.68 2.69
CA MET A 50 -2.92 -7.23 3.67
C MET A 50 -2.57 -6.67 5.04
N MET A 51 -3.56 -6.11 5.76
CA MET A 51 -3.30 -5.43 7.02
C MET A 51 -4.38 -5.68 8.06
N LYS A 52 -3.98 -5.52 9.32
CA LYS A 52 -4.87 -5.48 10.47
C LYS A 52 -5.09 -4.03 10.85
N ALA A 53 -6.33 -3.68 11.15
CA ALA A 53 -6.66 -2.38 11.69
C ALA A 53 -7.98 -2.47 12.46
N GLU A 54 -8.19 -1.55 13.40
CA GLU A 54 -9.41 -1.55 14.21
C GLU A 54 -10.62 -1.04 13.43
N SER A 55 -10.39 -0.23 12.40
CA SER A 55 -11.47 0.42 11.65
C SER A 55 -10.98 0.84 10.26
N ARG A 56 -11.93 1.16 9.40
CA ARG A 56 -11.63 1.76 8.08
C ARG A 56 -10.90 3.10 8.24
N ALA A 57 -11.24 3.90 9.24
CA ALA A 57 -10.56 5.15 9.49
C ALA A 57 -9.07 4.94 9.82
N ALA A 58 -8.74 3.89 10.57
CA ALA A 58 -7.36 3.53 10.84
C ALA A 58 -6.62 3.12 9.56
N VAL A 59 -7.27 2.37 8.67
CA VAL A 59 -6.71 2.01 7.36
C VAL A 59 -6.42 3.25 6.53
N ASP A 60 -7.37 4.18 6.46
CA ASP A 60 -7.21 5.42 5.70
C ASP A 60 -6.02 6.23 6.21
N SER A 61 -5.82 6.29 7.53
CA SER A 61 -4.69 6.96 8.15
C SER A 61 -3.35 6.30 7.79
N ILE A 62 -3.31 4.97 7.77
CA ILE A 62 -2.11 4.21 7.39
C ILE A 62 -1.77 4.45 5.91
N ILE A 63 -2.77 4.36 5.04
CA ILE A 63 -2.60 4.57 3.59
C ILE A 63 -2.14 5.99 3.28
N ALA A 64 -2.61 6.98 4.03
CA ALA A 64 -2.23 8.38 3.83
C ALA A 64 -0.72 8.61 3.99
N GLN A 65 0.00 7.72 4.68
CA GLN A 65 1.43 7.81 4.91
C GLN A 65 2.27 7.18 3.78
N ASP A 66 1.64 6.40 2.88
CA ASP A 66 2.34 5.70 1.81
C ASP A 66 2.89 6.71 0.79
N PRO A 67 4.20 6.71 0.49
CA PRO A 67 4.75 7.56 -0.56
C PRO A 67 4.08 7.38 -1.92
N PHE A 68 3.56 6.20 -2.23
CA PHE A 68 2.78 5.99 -3.45
C PHE A 68 1.46 6.76 -3.44
N ASN A 69 0.88 6.99 -2.28
CA ASN A 69 -0.31 7.82 -2.15
C ASN A 69 0.04 9.31 -2.16
N ILE A 70 1.03 9.70 -1.36
CA ILE A 70 1.48 11.09 -1.23
C ILE A 70 1.89 11.67 -2.58
N ASN A 71 2.56 10.88 -3.41
CA ASN A 71 3.11 11.32 -4.70
C ASN A 71 2.19 11.00 -5.90
N GLY A 72 0.97 10.54 -5.65
CA GLY A 72 0.02 10.27 -6.72
C GLY A 72 0.42 9.13 -7.66
N ILE A 73 1.13 8.14 -7.14
CA ILE A 73 1.65 7.01 -7.94
C ILE A 73 0.60 5.94 -8.14
N ALA A 74 -0.30 5.73 -7.17
CA ALA A 74 -1.28 4.67 -7.21
C ALA A 74 -2.63 5.12 -6.66
N ASP A 75 -3.69 4.52 -7.19
CA ASP A 75 -5.01 4.55 -6.60
C ASP A 75 -5.17 3.34 -5.68
N TYR A 76 -6.01 3.48 -4.65
CA TYR A 76 -6.22 2.47 -3.63
C TYR A 76 -7.68 2.03 -3.60
N ARG A 77 -7.88 0.72 -3.61
CA ARG A 77 -9.18 0.11 -3.33
C ARG A 77 -9.04 -0.73 -2.07
N ILE A 78 -9.93 -0.53 -1.13
CA ILE A 78 -9.91 -1.24 0.15
C ILE A 78 -11.02 -2.27 0.20
N VAL A 79 -10.65 -3.50 0.57
CA VAL A 79 -11.59 -4.60 0.82
C VAL A 79 -11.47 -4.97 2.29
N GLU A 80 -12.60 -4.96 2.99
CA GLU A 80 -12.66 -5.47 4.35
C GLU A 80 -13.22 -6.88 4.32
N PHE A 81 -12.65 -7.77 5.13
CA PHE A 81 -13.13 -9.14 5.26
C PHE A 81 -12.88 -9.68 6.66
N THR A 82 -13.62 -10.73 6.99
CA THR A 82 -13.56 -11.37 8.31
C THR A 82 -12.88 -12.72 8.22
#